data_ee8f3631126e87eaacd2c915283bbe3e
#
_entry.id   ee8f3631126e87eaacd2c915283bbe3e
#
_cell.length_a   1.000
_cell.length_b   1.000
_cell.length_c   1.000
_cell.angle_alpha   90.00
_cell.angle_beta   90.00
_cell.angle_gamma   90.00
#
_symmetry.space_group_name_H-M   'P 1'
#
loop_
_entity.id
_entity.type
_entity.pdbx_description
1 polymer ?
#
loop_
_entity_poly.entity_id
_entity_poly.type
_entity_poly.pdbx_seq_one_letter_code
_entity_poly.pdbx_strand_id
1 'polypeptide(L)'
;GSPVHFQQILMNIGSNAVKYNQDGGSVTVSCREVSYTDTTAEYELTCTDTGIGMSEEFQKKAFEPFAQEGQSARTKYAGTGLGLAISRKLIELQGGTLFFESIQGKGTKFILRIPFEISAEEQEKKSHMYQNCSVEGVQVLLVEDNELNMEIAEFLL
;
A
#
# COMPACT_ATOMS: atom_id res chain seq x y z
N GLY A 1 5.06 -14.71 -3.34
CA GLY A 1 3.95 -13.97 -3.97
C GLY A 1 4.23 -13.65 -5.43
N SER A 2 3.21 -13.25 -6.18
CA SER A 2 3.33 -12.86 -7.60
C SER A 2 3.46 -11.34 -7.74
N PRO A 3 4.62 -10.83 -8.23
CA PRO A 3 4.80 -9.38 -8.45
C PRO A 3 3.74 -8.78 -9.40
N VAL A 4 3.34 -9.54 -10.43
CA VAL A 4 2.33 -9.10 -11.41
C VAL A 4 0.95 -8.93 -10.75
N HIS A 5 0.55 -9.88 -9.91
CA HIS A 5 -0.72 -9.77 -9.19
C HIS A 5 -0.70 -8.59 -8.21
N PHE A 6 0.41 -8.41 -7.51
CA PHE A 6 0.58 -7.28 -6.59
C PHE A 6 0.50 -5.93 -7.31
N GLN A 7 1.20 -5.80 -8.44
CA GLN A 7 1.12 -4.62 -9.29
C GLN A 7 -0.32 -4.34 -9.75
N GLN A 8 -1.06 -5.37 -10.18
CA GLN A 8 -2.45 -5.22 -10.61
C GLN A 8 -3.36 -4.74 -9.47
N ILE A 9 -3.19 -5.27 -8.26
CA ILE A 9 -3.93 -4.81 -7.07
C ILE A 9 -3.66 -3.33 -6.82
N LEU A 10 -2.38 -2.93 -6.77
CA LEU A 10 -1.99 -1.54 -6.54
C LEU A 10 -2.55 -0.58 -7.61
N MET A 11 -2.47 -0.97 -8.88
CA MET A 11 -3.00 -0.18 -9.99
C MET A 11 -4.51 -0.02 -9.90
N ASN A 12 -5.25 -1.08 -9.55
CA ASN A 12 -6.70 -1.00 -9.40
C ASN A 12 -7.11 -0.07 -8.24
N ILE A 13 -6.44 -0.18 -7.09
CA ILE A 13 -6.76 0.65 -5.92
C ILE A 13 -6.32 2.10 -6.15
N GLY A 14 -5.09 2.32 -6.62
CA GLY A 14 -4.56 3.65 -6.89
C GLY A 14 -5.33 4.39 -7.98
N SER A 15 -5.68 3.70 -9.07
CA SER A 15 -6.50 4.31 -10.13
C SER A 15 -7.92 4.68 -9.64
N ASN A 16 -8.51 3.87 -8.75
CA ASN A 16 -9.78 4.22 -8.12
C ASN A 16 -9.64 5.44 -7.21
N ALA A 17 -8.60 5.51 -6.39
CA ALA A 17 -8.33 6.64 -5.49
C ALA A 17 -8.16 7.97 -6.25
N VAL A 18 -7.55 7.94 -7.45
CA VAL A 18 -7.43 9.11 -8.32
C VAL A 18 -8.75 9.42 -9.03
N LYS A 19 -9.36 8.38 -9.63
CA LYS A 19 -10.56 8.50 -10.47
C LYS A 19 -11.78 9.02 -9.71
N TYR A 20 -11.95 8.59 -8.47
CA TYR A 20 -13.08 8.98 -7.61
C TYR A 20 -12.71 10.11 -6.64
N ASN A 21 -11.57 10.74 -6.83
CA ASN A 21 -11.19 11.93 -6.06
C ASN A 21 -11.89 13.17 -6.60
N GLN A 22 -11.81 14.25 -5.84
CA GLN A 22 -12.28 15.57 -6.21
C GLN A 22 -11.10 16.49 -6.55
N ASP A 23 -11.37 17.57 -7.28
CA ASP A 23 -10.34 18.55 -7.62
C ASP A 23 -9.72 19.15 -6.34
N GLY A 24 -8.39 19.17 -6.29
CA GLY A 24 -7.66 19.59 -5.10
C GLY A 24 -7.59 18.56 -3.97
N GLY A 25 -8.15 17.36 -4.18
CA GLY A 25 -8.04 16.26 -3.23
C GLY A 25 -6.65 15.60 -3.21
N SER A 26 -6.44 14.72 -2.25
CA SER A 26 -5.18 14.01 -2.06
C SER A 26 -5.35 12.49 -2.08
N VAL A 27 -4.27 11.80 -2.42
CA VAL A 27 -4.13 10.35 -2.27
C VAL A 27 -2.84 10.09 -1.50
N THR A 28 -2.96 9.36 -0.38
CA THR A 28 -1.82 8.99 0.45
C THR A 28 -1.67 7.48 0.46
N VAL A 29 -0.47 7.00 0.13
CA VAL A 29 -0.13 5.58 0.20
C VAL A 29 0.92 5.39 1.27
N SER A 30 0.71 4.43 2.16
CA SER A 30 1.71 4.04 3.17
C SER A 30 1.84 2.53 3.23
N CYS A 31 3.03 2.07 3.61
CA CYS A 31 3.33 0.66 3.81
C CYS A 31 4.08 0.50 5.12
N ARG A 32 3.69 -0.49 5.92
CA ARG A 32 4.39 -0.83 7.17
C ARG A 32 4.46 -2.34 7.35
N GLU A 33 5.50 -2.80 7.98
CA GLU A 33 5.59 -4.17 8.49
C GLU A 33 4.70 -4.30 9.73
N VAL A 34 3.86 -5.33 9.78
CA VAL A 34 2.91 -5.57 10.88
C VAL A 34 3.36 -6.72 11.76
N SER A 35 3.96 -7.74 11.15
CA SER A 35 4.53 -8.88 11.86
C SER A 35 5.72 -9.46 11.10
N TYR A 36 6.63 -10.06 11.83
CA TYR A 36 7.84 -10.67 11.31
C TYR A 36 8.13 -11.96 12.08
N THR A 37 8.45 -13.01 11.33
CA THR A 37 8.97 -14.27 11.86
C THR A 37 10.23 -14.65 11.09
N ASP A 38 10.90 -15.72 11.45
CA ASP A 38 12.10 -16.19 10.73
C ASP A 38 11.83 -16.55 9.27
N THR A 39 10.61 -16.87 8.91
CA THR A 39 10.24 -17.36 7.57
C THR A 39 9.26 -16.47 6.82
N THR A 40 8.53 -15.59 7.53
CA THR A 40 7.48 -14.75 6.94
C THR A 40 7.53 -13.32 7.48
N ALA A 41 7.19 -12.36 6.64
CA ALA A 41 6.93 -10.97 7.01
C ALA A 41 5.55 -10.57 6.49
N GLU A 42 4.72 -9.96 7.33
CA GLU A 42 3.42 -9.44 6.92
C GLU A 42 3.48 -7.92 6.80
N TYR A 43 3.03 -7.41 5.66
CA TYR A 43 2.97 -5.99 5.39
C TYR A 43 1.53 -5.51 5.30
N GLU A 44 1.27 -4.36 5.92
CA GLU A 44 0.03 -3.61 5.74
C GLU A 44 0.30 -2.42 4.84
N LEU A 45 -0.41 -2.37 3.72
CA LEU A 45 -0.39 -1.25 2.80
C LEU A 45 -1.75 -0.55 2.87
N THR A 46 -1.73 0.77 3.02
CA THR A 46 -2.94 1.60 3.00
C THR A 46 -2.91 2.57 1.83
N CYS A 47 -4.07 2.78 1.22
CA CYS A 47 -4.28 3.82 0.22
C CYS A 47 -5.51 4.63 0.66
N THR A 48 -5.29 5.88 1.03
CA THR A 48 -6.34 6.79 1.52
C THR A 48 -6.53 7.92 0.52
N ASP A 49 -7.76 8.13 0.10
CA ASP A 49 -8.16 9.27 -0.73
C ASP A 49 -9.13 10.19 0.02
N THR A 50 -9.20 11.43 -0.44
CA THR A 50 -10.16 12.45 0.03
C THR A 50 -11.31 12.65 -0.96
N GLY A 51 -11.65 11.61 -1.71
CA GLY A 51 -12.63 11.66 -2.78
C GLY A 51 -14.09 11.62 -2.31
N ILE A 52 -14.95 11.17 -3.22
CA ILE A 52 -16.40 11.15 -2.99
C ILE A 52 -16.85 10.09 -1.95
N GLY A 53 -15.97 9.15 -1.58
CA GLY A 53 -16.32 8.03 -0.72
C GLY A 53 -17.38 7.11 -1.35
N MET A 54 -17.96 6.22 -0.55
CA MET A 54 -18.96 5.24 -0.95
C MET A 54 -20.21 5.35 -0.09
N SER A 55 -21.39 5.23 -0.71
CA SER A 55 -22.66 5.11 0.03
C SER A 55 -22.71 3.80 0.81
N GLU A 56 -23.47 3.76 1.91
CA GLU A 56 -23.67 2.53 2.72
C GLU A 56 -24.23 1.38 1.90
N GLU A 57 -25.09 1.68 0.92
CA GLU A 57 -25.66 0.68 0.03
C GLU A 57 -24.58 0.07 -0.89
N PHE A 58 -23.70 0.92 -1.44
CA PHE A 58 -22.62 0.45 -2.32
C PHE A 58 -21.55 -0.31 -1.55
N GLN A 59 -21.20 0.10 -0.34
CA GLN A 59 -20.23 -0.59 0.52
C GLN A 59 -20.56 -2.07 0.71
N LYS A 60 -21.83 -2.42 0.82
CA LYS A 60 -22.28 -3.82 0.99
C LYS A 60 -21.93 -4.72 -0.19
N LYS A 61 -21.81 -4.14 -1.38
CA LYS A 61 -21.55 -4.85 -2.64
C LYS A 61 -20.29 -4.42 -3.39
N ALA A 62 -19.45 -3.57 -2.78
CA ALA A 62 -18.29 -2.98 -3.43
C ALA A 62 -17.29 -4.01 -4.00
N PHE A 63 -17.22 -5.20 -3.42
CA PHE A 63 -16.38 -6.30 -3.90
C PHE A 63 -17.13 -7.30 -4.81
N GLU A 64 -18.41 -7.10 -5.11
CA GLU A 64 -19.13 -7.94 -6.06
C GLU A 64 -18.72 -7.59 -7.50
N PRO A 65 -18.59 -8.59 -8.38
CA PRO A 65 -18.34 -8.35 -9.79
C PRO A 65 -19.40 -7.43 -10.43
N PHE A 66 -18.96 -6.51 -11.27
CA PHE A 66 -19.79 -5.52 -11.97
C PHE A 66 -20.51 -4.51 -11.07
N ALA A 67 -20.22 -4.48 -9.76
CA ALA A 67 -20.78 -3.48 -8.86
C ALA A 67 -20.29 -2.08 -9.24
N GLN A 68 -21.22 -1.15 -9.34
CA GLN A 68 -20.97 0.28 -9.60
C GLN A 68 -21.93 1.14 -8.78
N GLU A 69 -21.47 2.27 -8.31
CA GLU A 69 -22.27 3.22 -7.56
C GLU A 69 -23.10 4.08 -8.50
N GLY A 70 -24.43 3.99 -8.37
CA GLY A 70 -25.44 4.88 -8.99
C GLY A 70 -25.40 5.11 -10.50
N GLN A 71 -26.49 5.63 -11.05
CA GLN A 71 -26.57 5.99 -12.48
C GLN A 71 -25.71 7.23 -12.84
N SER A 72 -25.54 8.17 -11.90
CA SER A 72 -24.73 9.38 -12.09
C SER A 72 -23.23 9.09 -12.11
N ALA A 73 -22.77 8.07 -11.38
CA ALA A 73 -21.37 7.64 -11.43
C ALA A 73 -21.02 6.89 -12.73
N ARG A 74 -21.97 6.16 -13.31
CA ARG A 74 -21.78 5.46 -14.61
C ARG A 74 -21.51 6.41 -15.78
N THR A 75 -22.09 7.60 -15.76
CA THR A 75 -21.90 8.59 -16.84
C THR A 75 -20.61 9.39 -16.69
N LYS A 76 -20.16 9.61 -15.46
CA LYS A 76 -18.96 10.44 -15.19
C LYS A 76 -17.68 9.60 -15.15
N TYR A 77 -17.76 8.35 -14.70
CA TYR A 77 -16.59 7.50 -14.45
C TYR A 77 -16.78 6.12 -15.09
N ALA A 78 -16.38 5.98 -16.36
CA ALA A 78 -16.42 4.69 -17.07
C ALA A 78 -15.55 3.63 -16.36
N GLY A 79 -16.11 2.44 -16.14
CA GLY A 79 -15.39 1.31 -15.54
C GLY A 79 -16.21 0.04 -15.64
N THR A 80 -15.54 -1.11 -15.57
CA THR A 80 -16.20 -2.43 -15.67
C THR A 80 -16.85 -2.90 -14.37
N GLY A 81 -16.50 -2.30 -13.22
CA GLY A 81 -16.89 -2.80 -11.90
C GLY A 81 -16.19 -4.10 -11.49
N LEU A 82 -15.11 -4.47 -12.17
CA LEU A 82 -14.37 -5.72 -11.89
C LEU A 82 -13.13 -5.49 -11.02
N GLY A 83 -12.59 -4.27 -10.98
CA GLY A 83 -11.28 -3.99 -10.35
C GLY A 83 -11.19 -4.42 -8.89
N LEU A 84 -12.14 -4.04 -8.05
CA LEU A 84 -12.14 -4.39 -6.63
C LEU A 84 -12.37 -5.89 -6.39
N ALA A 85 -13.28 -6.53 -7.16
CA ALA A 85 -13.52 -7.96 -7.09
C ALA A 85 -12.27 -8.77 -7.45
N ILE A 86 -11.58 -8.38 -8.53
CA ILE A 86 -10.31 -9.00 -8.96
C ILE A 86 -9.23 -8.77 -7.89
N SER A 87 -9.08 -7.54 -7.39
CA SER A 87 -8.07 -7.22 -6.36
C SER A 87 -8.27 -8.06 -5.10
N ARG A 88 -9.52 -8.20 -4.63
CA ARG A 88 -9.84 -9.05 -3.48
C ARG A 88 -9.46 -10.50 -3.74
N LYS A 89 -9.82 -11.04 -4.90
CA LYS A 89 -9.50 -12.43 -5.25
C LYS A 89 -7.99 -12.67 -5.37
N LEU A 90 -7.26 -11.75 -5.97
CA LEU A 90 -5.80 -11.84 -6.12
C LEU A 90 -5.07 -11.78 -4.77
N ILE A 91 -5.55 -10.96 -3.83
CA ILE A 91 -4.93 -10.86 -2.51
C ILE A 91 -5.25 -12.08 -1.64
N GLU A 92 -6.47 -12.61 -1.71
CA GLU A 92 -6.87 -13.85 -1.05
C GLU A 92 -6.03 -15.05 -1.55
N LEU A 93 -5.74 -15.13 -2.85
CA LEU A 93 -4.86 -16.16 -3.42
C LEU A 93 -3.41 -16.08 -2.92
N GLN A 94 -2.99 -14.94 -2.41
CA GLN A 94 -1.68 -14.75 -1.80
C GLN A 94 -1.71 -14.87 -0.26
N GLY A 95 -2.83 -15.33 0.31
CA GLY A 95 -3.00 -15.49 1.76
C GLY A 95 -3.24 -14.18 2.50
N GLY A 96 -3.47 -13.09 1.77
CA GLY A 96 -3.70 -11.76 2.34
C GLY A 96 -5.19 -11.41 2.49
N THR A 97 -5.44 -10.18 2.94
CA THR A 97 -6.79 -9.63 3.10
C THR A 97 -6.88 -8.22 2.51
N LEU A 98 -8.05 -7.87 1.97
CA LEU A 98 -8.38 -6.55 1.48
C LEU A 98 -9.70 -6.09 2.09
N PHE A 99 -9.68 -4.95 2.75
CA PHE A 99 -10.87 -4.29 3.27
C PHE A 99 -10.77 -2.77 3.07
N PHE A 100 -11.84 -2.05 3.39
CA PHE A 100 -11.86 -0.59 3.29
C PHE A 100 -12.71 0.02 4.41
N GLU A 101 -12.42 1.28 4.67
CA GLU A 101 -13.22 2.21 5.46
C GLU A 101 -13.61 3.35 4.54
N SER A 102 -14.90 3.69 4.45
CA SER A 102 -15.36 4.75 3.56
C SER A 102 -16.50 5.53 4.18
N ILE A 103 -16.48 6.84 3.96
CA ILE A 103 -17.56 7.75 4.35
C ILE A 103 -17.90 8.57 3.12
N GLN A 104 -19.17 8.53 2.71
CA GLN A 104 -19.65 9.31 1.58
C GLN A 104 -19.36 10.80 1.78
N GLY A 105 -18.74 11.42 0.80
CA GLY A 105 -18.32 12.84 0.82
C GLY A 105 -17.00 13.11 1.55
N LYS A 106 -16.33 12.10 2.12
CA LYS A 106 -15.05 12.26 2.84
C LYS A 106 -13.88 11.45 2.28
N GLY A 107 -14.18 10.47 1.42
CA GLY A 107 -13.17 9.61 0.80
C GLY A 107 -13.19 8.17 1.28
N THR A 108 -12.16 7.42 0.86
CA THR A 108 -12.02 6.00 1.14
C THR A 108 -10.59 5.69 1.58
N LYS A 109 -10.45 4.76 2.52
CA LYS A 109 -9.18 4.16 2.92
C LYS A 109 -9.24 2.66 2.63
N PHE A 110 -8.47 2.20 1.65
CA PHE A 110 -8.23 0.78 1.42
C PHE A 110 -7.08 0.29 2.29
N ILE A 111 -7.22 -0.91 2.83
CA ILE A 111 -6.24 -1.54 3.71
C ILE A 111 -5.99 -2.96 3.20
N LEU A 112 -4.74 -3.24 2.82
CA LEU A 112 -4.27 -4.52 2.33
C LEU A 112 -3.30 -5.10 3.34
N ARG A 113 -3.46 -6.38 3.70
CA ARG A 113 -2.46 -7.13 4.45
C ARG A 113 -2.01 -8.32 3.63
N ILE A 114 -0.72 -8.47 3.48
CA ILE A 114 -0.14 -9.51 2.64
C ILE A 114 1.06 -10.13 3.36
N PRO A 115 1.06 -11.46 3.56
CA PRO A 115 2.23 -12.19 4.02
C PRO A 115 3.18 -12.45 2.84
N PHE A 116 4.48 -12.33 3.10
CA PHE A 116 5.56 -12.69 2.20
C PHE A 116 6.46 -13.71 2.88
N GLU A 117 6.86 -14.74 2.14
CA GLU A 117 7.92 -15.65 2.56
C GLU A 117 9.26 -14.94 2.42
N ILE A 118 10.11 -15.05 3.43
CA ILE A 118 11.45 -14.51 3.44
C ILE A 118 12.38 -15.52 2.76
N SER A 119 13.12 -15.09 1.73
CA SER A 119 14.04 -15.98 1.05
C SER A 119 15.22 -16.40 1.94
N ALA A 120 15.68 -17.64 1.79
CA ALA A 120 16.83 -18.14 2.53
C ALA A 120 18.11 -17.30 2.30
N GLU A 121 18.26 -16.73 1.11
CA GLU A 121 19.37 -15.82 0.79
C GLU A 121 19.34 -14.50 1.58
N GLU A 122 18.15 -13.99 1.92
CA GLU A 122 18.01 -12.82 2.79
C GLU A 122 18.24 -13.15 4.26
N GLN A 123 17.89 -14.36 4.69
CA GLN A 123 18.18 -14.84 6.04
C GLN A 123 19.70 -14.96 6.28
N GLU A 124 20.44 -15.48 5.32
CA GLU A 124 21.91 -15.55 5.39
C GLU A 124 22.54 -14.15 5.37
N LYS A 125 22.06 -13.23 4.52
CA LYS A 125 22.56 -11.85 4.48
C LYS A 125 22.30 -11.09 5.78
N LYS A 126 21.12 -11.25 6.40
CA LYS A 126 20.82 -10.61 7.69
C LYS A 126 21.68 -11.20 8.81
N SER A 127 21.91 -12.52 8.86
CA SER A 127 22.78 -13.14 9.87
C SER A 127 24.24 -12.70 9.76
N HIS A 128 24.73 -12.43 8.55
CA HIS A 128 26.08 -11.90 8.30
C HIS A 128 26.19 -10.38 8.53
N MET A 129 25.10 -9.64 8.34
CA MET A 129 25.09 -8.18 8.47
C MET A 129 25.12 -7.71 9.94
N TYR A 130 24.66 -8.55 10.88
CA TYR A 130 24.73 -8.27 12.32
C TYR A 130 25.97 -8.85 13.01
N GLN A 131 26.83 -9.60 12.29
CA GLN A 131 28.10 -10.09 12.84
C GLN A 131 29.19 -9.04 12.61
N ASN A 132 29.38 -8.16 13.61
CA ASN A 132 30.58 -7.32 13.79
C ASN A 132 31.02 -6.46 12.60
N CYS A 133 30.18 -5.57 12.11
CA CYS A 133 30.68 -4.42 11.38
C CYS A 133 31.23 -3.39 12.38
N SER A 134 32.54 -3.45 12.69
CA SER A 134 33.20 -2.30 13.29
C SER A 134 33.28 -1.21 12.22
N VAL A 135 32.69 -0.07 12.48
CA VAL A 135 32.83 1.14 11.64
C VAL A 135 33.99 2.02 12.10
N GLU A 136 34.81 1.51 13.02
CA GLU A 136 35.94 2.22 13.55
C GLU A 136 36.99 2.50 12.45
N GLY A 137 37.28 3.76 12.22
CA GLY A 137 38.22 4.20 11.17
C GLY A 137 37.68 4.36 9.76
N VAL A 138 36.37 4.17 9.56
CA VAL A 138 35.70 4.46 8.29
C VAL A 138 35.60 5.97 8.09
N GLN A 139 36.08 6.47 6.96
CA GLN A 139 35.92 7.87 6.58
C GLN A 139 34.62 8.03 5.79
N VAL A 140 33.71 8.85 6.29
CA VAL A 140 32.42 9.14 5.65
C VAL A 140 32.46 10.55 5.07
N LEU A 141 32.12 10.68 3.79
CA LEU A 141 31.86 11.99 3.17
C LEU A 141 30.33 12.20 3.19
N LEU A 142 29.89 13.12 4.03
CA LEU A 142 28.50 13.55 4.10
C LEU A 142 28.29 14.77 3.20
N VAL A 143 27.32 14.69 2.28
CA VAL A 143 26.93 15.80 1.39
C VAL A 143 25.42 15.94 1.47
N GLU A 144 24.97 17.02 2.07
CA GLU A 144 23.53 17.33 2.28
C GLU A 144 23.38 18.86 2.12
N ASP A 145 22.35 19.29 1.42
CA ASP A 145 22.06 20.71 1.14
C ASP A 145 21.08 21.34 2.15
N ASN A 146 20.48 20.53 3.02
CA ASN A 146 19.58 20.97 4.08
C ASN A 146 20.29 20.92 5.43
N GLU A 147 20.41 22.08 6.12
CA GLU A 147 21.10 22.20 7.41
C GLU A 147 20.53 21.26 8.48
N LEU A 148 19.20 21.10 8.57
CA LEU A 148 18.57 20.22 9.56
C LEU A 148 18.89 18.75 9.30
N ASN A 149 18.91 18.34 8.02
CA ASN A 149 19.30 16.98 7.65
C ASN A 149 20.77 16.73 7.93
N MET A 150 21.62 17.72 7.74
CA MET A 150 23.05 17.66 8.06
C MET A 150 23.28 17.42 9.56
N GLU A 151 22.62 18.19 10.44
CA GLU A 151 22.70 18.02 11.89
C GLU A 151 22.23 16.63 12.34
N ILE A 152 21.14 16.11 11.75
CA ILE A 152 20.63 14.76 12.05
C ILE A 152 21.66 13.70 11.62
N ALA A 153 22.25 13.84 10.45
CA ALA A 153 23.21 12.88 9.94
C ALA A 153 24.53 12.89 10.73
N GLU A 154 25.01 14.06 11.15
CA GLU A 154 26.19 14.21 12.04
C GLU A 154 25.94 13.59 13.42
N PHE A 155 24.72 13.66 13.93
CA PHE A 155 24.35 13.04 15.23
C PHE A 155 24.31 11.51 15.15
N LEU A 156 24.02 10.94 13.97
CA LEU A 156 23.87 9.50 13.76
C LEU A 156 25.16 8.78 13.38
N LEU A 157 26.22 9.53 12.96
CA LEU A 157 27.53 9.02 12.57
C LEU A 157 28.53 9.07 13.72
#